data_d877352987d4bcb754a5389bec0e8515
#
_entry.id   d877352987d4bcb754a5389bec0e8515
#
_cell.length_a   1.000
_cell.length_b   1.000
_cell.length_c   1.000
_cell.angle_alpha   90.00
_cell.angle_beta   90.00
_cell.angle_gamma   90.00
#
_symmetry.space_group_name_H-M   'P 1'
#
loop_
_entity.id
_entity.type
_entity.pdbx_description
1 polymer ?
#
loop_
_entity_poly.entity_id
_entity_poly.type
_entity_poly.pdbx_seq_one_letter_code
_entity_poly.pdbx_strand_id
1 'polypeptide(L)'
;MQSAHYFNYNVKILGMGEEWKGGDVGRSIGGGQKVRLLKEAMESLADQEDLIVLFVDSYDVIFAGGPEELLKKFQQVNHRVLFAAEGLVWPDKRLADKYPFVRSGKRFLNSGGIIGYAPNVNSIMQQWDLHDNDDDQLFYTKIYLDPLQRETLNMTLDHKCMIFQNLNGAVDEVLLKFGTERVRVRNTAYDTLPVVVHGNGNTKIYLNFLGNYIPNAWNYEHGCGVCDEDMVDLSQLKDFPSITVGVFIEQPTPFLPEFLQRLLNLDYPKDKLTFFIHNNEVYHEKHIQKFWEETKNIFKSFKVVGPEEMLSQGEARNMGMDTCRQDPGCDFYFSIDADVMLTNRQTLKLLIEQNRKIISPLVSRHGKLWSNFWGALSLDGYYARSEDYVDIVQGKRIGVWNVPYMAHIYLIKGEALRTELKERNYFILEKLDPDMALCRNARELGVFMYITNRHEFGRIISTANYNTSHFNNDLWQIYENPVDWKEKYIHPNYTRIFTENLTEEVCGIRHQW
;
A
#
# COMPACT_ATOMS: atom_id res chain seq x y z
N MET A 1 -9.02 6.39 11.24
CA MET A 1 -10.48 6.35 11.43
C MET A 1 -11.02 4.92 11.48
N GLN A 2 -10.79 4.06 10.48
CA GLN A 2 -11.31 2.69 10.40
C GLN A 2 -11.08 1.85 11.68
N SER A 3 -9.84 1.80 12.19
CA SER A 3 -9.53 1.04 13.40
C SER A 3 -10.21 1.59 14.67
N ALA A 4 -10.40 2.91 14.76
CA ALA A 4 -11.13 3.53 15.87
C ALA A 4 -12.62 3.15 15.82
N HIS A 5 -13.23 3.17 14.65
CA HIS A 5 -14.61 2.71 14.45
C HIS A 5 -14.78 1.23 14.76
N TYR A 6 -13.86 0.39 14.31
CA TYR A 6 -13.90 -1.05 14.59
C TYR A 6 -13.98 -1.35 16.10
N PHE A 7 -13.27 -0.58 16.92
CA PHE A 7 -13.27 -0.73 18.38
C PHE A 7 -14.31 0.14 19.10
N ASN A 8 -15.21 0.82 18.37
CA ASN A 8 -16.24 1.68 18.94
C ASN A 8 -15.70 2.83 19.82
N TYR A 9 -14.56 3.43 19.44
CA TYR A 9 -14.11 4.66 20.07
C TYR A 9 -15.04 5.82 19.73
N ASN A 10 -15.35 6.65 20.72
CA ASN A 10 -16.00 7.93 20.50
C ASN A 10 -14.94 8.95 20.03
N VAL A 11 -14.97 9.28 18.73
CA VAL A 11 -13.91 10.06 18.07
C VAL A 11 -14.40 11.44 17.70
N LYS A 12 -13.66 12.48 18.13
CA LYS A 12 -13.78 13.87 17.66
C LYS A 12 -12.55 14.20 16.80
N ILE A 13 -12.78 14.58 15.54
CA ILE A 13 -11.69 15.03 14.66
C ILE A 13 -11.51 16.52 14.83
N LEU A 14 -10.29 16.94 15.16
CA LEU A 14 -9.94 18.35 15.30
C LEU A 14 -9.36 18.88 13.99
N GLY A 15 -9.65 20.14 13.65
CA GLY A 15 -9.10 20.84 12.48
C GLY A 15 -9.64 20.35 11.13
N MET A 16 -10.76 19.63 11.08
CA MET A 16 -11.35 19.22 9.81
C MET A 16 -11.82 20.44 9.03
N GLY A 17 -11.31 20.59 7.80
CA GLY A 17 -11.60 21.72 6.91
C GLY A 17 -10.72 22.97 7.15
N GLU A 18 -9.83 22.94 8.13
CA GLU A 18 -8.81 23.98 8.30
C GLU A 18 -7.59 23.71 7.41
N GLU A 19 -6.99 24.79 6.90
CA GLU A 19 -5.70 24.70 6.22
C GLU A 19 -4.60 24.34 7.22
N TRP A 20 -3.73 23.39 6.85
CA TRP A 20 -2.59 23.02 7.68
C TRP A 20 -1.51 24.12 7.69
N LYS A 21 -1.24 24.68 8.87
CA LYS A 21 -0.23 25.70 9.14
C LYS A 21 0.90 25.23 10.06
N GLY A 22 0.87 23.96 10.44
CA GLY A 22 1.82 23.35 11.38
C GLY A 22 3.21 23.04 10.80
N GLY A 23 3.52 23.48 9.58
CA GLY A 23 4.80 23.23 8.92
C GLY A 23 4.92 21.82 8.33
N ASP A 24 6.09 21.50 7.77
CA ASP A 24 6.40 20.18 7.22
C ASP A 24 6.95 19.25 8.31
N VAL A 25 6.06 18.70 9.13
CA VAL A 25 6.40 17.81 10.25
C VAL A 25 7.08 16.49 9.83
N GLY A 26 7.08 16.18 8.54
CA GLY A 26 7.80 15.02 7.99
C GLY A 26 9.30 15.27 7.80
N ARG A 27 9.72 16.55 7.69
CA ARG A 27 11.10 16.95 7.36
C ARG A 27 11.71 17.95 8.33
N SER A 28 10.89 18.64 9.10
CA SER A 28 11.32 19.72 10.01
C SER A 28 10.53 19.68 11.32
N ILE A 29 10.88 20.62 12.22
CA ILE A 29 10.10 20.91 13.43
C ILE A 29 8.75 21.53 13.05
N GLY A 30 7.73 21.32 13.89
CA GLY A 30 6.39 21.86 13.67
C GLY A 30 5.32 21.15 14.51
N GLY A 31 4.07 21.27 14.08
CA GLY A 31 2.94 20.60 14.70
C GLY A 31 2.17 21.42 15.72
N GLY A 32 2.56 22.66 15.99
CA GLY A 32 1.90 23.54 16.98
C GLY A 32 0.41 23.74 16.74
N GLN A 33 -0.03 23.72 15.48
CA GLN A 33 -1.47 23.78 15.16
C GLN A 33 -2.26 22.66 15.88
N LYS A 34 -1.71 21.46 16.02
CA LYS A 34 -2.35 20.36 16.76
C LYS A 34 -2.58 20.73 18.21
N VAL A 35 -1.59 21.38 18.84
CA VAL A 35 -1.68 21.81 20.25
C VAL A 35 -2.72 22.90 20.41
N ARG A 36 -2.76 23.90 19.51
CA ARG A 36 -3.80 24.95 19.53
C ARG A 36 -5.20 24.36 19.43
N LEU A 37 -5.41 23.47 18.46
CA LEU A 37 -6.70 22.81 18.27
C LEU A 37 -7.12 21.96 19.48
N LEU A 38 -6.16 21.26 20.09
CA LEU A 38 -6.43 20.49 21.30
C LEU A 38 -6.72 21.41 22.50
N LYS A 39 -5.99 22.51 22.63
CA LYS A 39 -6.26 23.54 23.65
C LYS A 39 -7.70 24.03 23.60
N GLU A 40 -8.16 24.46 22.41
CA GLU A 40 -9.52 24.91 22.17
C GLU A 40 -10.57 23.81 22.51
N ALA A 41 -10.29 22.58 22.12
CA ALA A 41 -11.19 21.45 22.39
C ALA A 41 -11.27 21.11 23.88
N MET A 42 -10.19 21.30 24.65
CA MET A 42 -10.11 20.95 26.05
C MET A 42 -10.82 21.98 26.96
N GLU A 43 -11.01 23.23 26.53
CA GLU A 43 -11.67 24.27 27.32
C GLU A 43 -13.06 23.85 27.84
N SER A 44 -13.84 23.21 26.97
CA SER A 44 -15.19 22.72 27.31
C SER A 44 -15.22 21.47 28.20
N LEU A 45 -14.07 20.85 28.42
CA LEU A 45 -13.91 19.59 29.16
C LEU A 45 -13.17 19.80 30.49
N ALA A 46 -12.71 21.03 30.78
CA ALA A 46 -11.81 21.37 31.87
C ALA A 46 -12.33 20.96 33.26
N ASP A 47 -13.65 21.06 33.48
CA ASP A 47 -14.29 20.79 34.77
C ASP A 47 -14.76 19.32 34.95
N GLN A 48 -14.51 18.47 33.97
CA GLN A 48 -14.95 17.07 34.00
C GLN A 48 -13.88 16.18 34.66
N GLU A 49 -13.90 16.12 35.99
CA GLU A 49 -12.86 15.49 36.83
C GLU A 49 -12.59 14.01 36.52
N ASP A 50 -13.61 13.24 36.12
CA ASP A 50 -13.54 11.81 35.87
C ASP A 50 -13.40 11.48 34.37
N LEU A 51 -13.46 12.47 33.48
CA LEU A 51 -13.32 12.28 32.04
C LEU A 51 -11.88 11.98 31.66
N ILE A 52 -11.67 10.88 31.00
CA ILE A 52 -10.37 10.53 30.40
C ILE A 52 -10.39 10.87 28.93
N VAL A 53 -9.40 11.63 28.47
CA VAL A 53 -9.22 12.05 27.09
C VAL A 53 -7.98 11.34 26.51
N LEU A 54 -8.13 10.78 25.31
CA LEU A 54 -7.05 10.25 24.51
C LEU A 54 -6.85 11.15 23.28
N PHE A 55 -5.68 11.71 23.12
CA PHE A 55 -5.25 12.38 21.89
C PHE A 55 -4.26 11.51 21.15
N VAL A 56 -4.45 11.37 19.83
CA VAL A 56 -3.53 10.69 18.92
C VAL A 56 -3.41 11.46 17.60
N ASP A 57 -2.27 11.33 16.95
CA ASP A 57 -2.10 11.80 15.58
C ASP A 57 -3.08 11.06 14.66
N SER A 58 -3.50 11.68 13.54
CA SER A 58 -4.62 11.19 12.75
C SER A 58 -4.21 10.31 11.55
N TYR A 59 -3.06 10.61 10.92
CA TYR A 59 -2.70 10.00 9.64
C TYR A 59 -1.84 8.74 9.74
N ASP A 60 -1.13 8.56 10.84
CA ASP A 60 -0.13 7.52 11.04
C ASP A 60 -0.31 6.75 12.34
N VAL A 61 -1.57 6.54 12.73
CA VAL A 61 -1.94 5.77 13.92
C VAL A 61 -2.95 4.68 13.58
N ILE A 62 -2.74 3.49 14.16
CA ILE A 62 -3.69 2.36 14.13
C ILE A 62 -4.02 1.95 15.56
N PHE A 63 -5.31 1.73 15.84
CA PHE A 63 -5.76 1.11 17.09
C PHE A 63 -5.67 -0.41 16.97
N ALA A 64 -5.03 -1.05 17.95
CA ALA A 64 -4.87 -2.49 18.08
C ALA A 64 -5.65 -3.07 19.27
N GLY A 65 -6.40 -2.25 19.99
CA GLY A 65 -7.24 -2.62 21.13
C GLY A 65 -8.37 -1.62 21.35
N GLY A 66 -9.38 -2.05 22.10
CA GLY A 66 -10.57 -1.24 22.40
C GLY A 66 -10.41 -0.32 23.62
N PRO A 67 -11.41 0.57 23.86
CA PRO A 67 -11.36 1.54 24.93
C PRO A 67 -11.36 0.90 26.32
N GLU A 68 -12.00 -0.22 26.53
CA GLU A 68 -12.00 -0.92 27.84
C GLU A 68 -10.58 -1.40 28.23
N GLU A 69 -9.86 -1.99 27.27
CA GLU A 69 -8.48 -2.40 27.47
C GLU A 69 -7.57 -1.20 27.70
N LEU A 70 -7.76 -0.13 26.93
CA LEU A 70 -7.04 1.14 27.07
C LEU A 70 -7.19 1.72 28.48
N LEU A 71 -8.43 1.85 28.96
CA LEU A 71 -8.73 2.39 30.27
C LEU A 71 -8.17 1.54 31.40
N LYS A 72 -8.31 0.21 31.31
CA LYS A 72 -7.74 -0.72 32.29
C LYS A 72 -6.22 -0.57 32.39
N LYS A 73 -5.52 -0.46 31.27
CA LYS A 73 -4.07 -0.25 31.23
C LYS A 73 -3.69 1.13 31.78
N PHE A 74 -4.42 2.19 31.41
CA PHE A 74 -4.16 3.52 31.91
C PHE A 74 -4.34 3.62 33.43
N GLN A 75 -5.37 3.02 34.00
CA GLN A 75 -5.59 2.96 35.46
C GLN A 75 -4.43 2.24 36.18
N GLN A 76 -3.82 1.23 35.56
CA GLN A 76 -2.67 0.52 36.13
C GLN A 76 -1.40 1.38 36.20
N VAL A 77 -1.29 2.40 35.35
CA VAL A 77 -0.15 3.34 35.36
C VAL A 77 -0.15 4.21 36.64
N ASN A 78 -1.30 4.43 37.25
CA ASN A 78 -1.49 5.21 38.49
C ASN A 78 -0.92 6.64 38.38
N HIS A 79 -1.08 7.28 37.22
CA HIS A 79 -0.75 8.68 36.98
C HIS A 79 -1.94 9.39 36.33
N ARG A 80 -1.94 10.72 36.40
CA ARG A 80 -3.04 11.53 35.85
C ARG A 80 -2.88 11.79 34.34
N VAL A 81 -1.63 11.81 33.84
CA VAL A 81 -1.31 12.01 32.44
C VAL A 81 -0.19 11.07 32.03
N LEU A 82 -0.38 10.38 30.90
CA LEU A 82 0.60 9.51 30.29
C LEU A 82 0.86 9.95 28.85
N PHE A 83 2.12 10.19 28.52
CA PHE A 83 2.56 10.40 27.15
C PHE A 83 3.17 9.13 26.55
N ALA A 84 3.08 9.02 25.23
CA ALA A 84 3.85 8.03 24.49
C ALA A 84 5.36 8.26 24.71
N ALA A 85 6.13 7.17 24.64
CA ALA A 85 7.59 7.23 24.79
C ALA A 85 8.30 6.56 23.60
N GLU A 86 9.49 7.08 23.27
CA GLU A 86 10.32 6.55 22.20
C GLU A 86 11.81 6.47 22.61
N GLY A 87 12.59 5.76 21.80
CA GLY A 87 14.02 5.57 22.05
C GLY A 87 14.93 6.71 21.56
N LEU A 88 14.38 7.63 20.77
CA LEU A 88 15.12 8.75 20.16
C LEU A 88 14.63 10.07 20.72
N VAL A 89 15.56 10.97 21.06
CA VAL A 89 15.19 12.31 21.52
C VAL A 89 14.98 13.24 20.32
N TRP A 90 13.88 13.98 20.35
CA TRP A 90 13.50 14.95 19.33
C TRP A 90 12.86 16.19 19.98
N PRO A 91 12.97 17.40 19.40
CA PRO A 91 13.84 17.77 18.25
C PRO A 91 15.28 18.12 18.68
N ASP A 92 15.52 18.35 19.96
CA ASP A 92 16.80 18.83 20.48
C ASP A 92 17.54 17.73 21.26
N LYS A 93 18.57 17.19 20.66
CA LYS A 93 19.40 16.13 21.26
C LYS A 93 20.08 16.54 22.59
N ARG A 94 20.29 17.85 22.84
CA ARG A 94 20.88 18.36 24.08
C ARG A 94 19.98 18.16 25.30
N LEU A 95 18.68 17.89 25.06
CA LEU A 95 17.73 17.61 26.14
C LEU A 95 17.83 16.19 26.69
N ALA A 96 18.53 15.29 26.01
CA ALA A 96 18.64 13.88 26.41
C ALA A 96 19.10 13.69 27.86
N ASP A 97 20.10 14.47 28.30
CA ASP A 97 20.68 14.37 29.64
C ASP A 97 19.76 14.95 30.75
N LYS A 98 18.78 15.76 30.36
CA LYS A 98 17.81 16.36 31.29
C LYS A 98 16.66 15.41 31.63
N TYR A 99 16.45 14.36 30.85
CA TYR A 99 15.40 13.39 31.14
C TYR A 99 15.73 12.57 32.38
N PRO A 100 14.73 12.23 33.20
CA PRO A 100 14.93 11.33 34.32
C PRO A 100 15.56 10.01 33.90
N PHE A 101 16.34 9.43 34.81
CA PHE A 101 16.89 8.09 34.57
C PHE A 101 15.79 7.04 34.55
N VAL A 102 15.82 6.18 33.55
CA VAL A 102 14.91 5.04 33.41
C VAL A 102 15.74 3.76 33.36
N ARG A 103 15.49 2.87 34.31
CA ARG A 103 16.27 1.60 34.41
C ARG A 103 16.02 0.69 33.21
N SER A 104 14.81 0.67 32.67
CA SER A 104 14.42 -0.17 31.53
C SER A 104 13.23 0.46 30.83
N GLY A 105 13.29 0.60 29.50
CA GLY A 105 12.20 1.12 28.69
C GLY A 105 12.60 2.31 27.83
N LYS A 106 11.64 2.84 27.09
CA LYS A 106 11.76 4.03 26.27
C LYS A 106 11.84 5.26 27.17
N ARG A 107 12.78 6.17 26.88
CA ARG A 107 13.10 7.27 27.82
C ARG A 107 12.55 8.61 27.40
N PHE A 108 12.29 8.83 26.10
CA PHE A 108 12.02 10.16 25.57
C PHE A 108 10.54 10.31 25.20
N LEU A 109 9.98 11.49 25.45
CA LEU A 109 8.59 11.82 25.16
C LEU A 109 8.35 11.85 23.64
N ASN A 110 7.19 11.32 23.23
CA ASN A 110 6.66 11.49 21.89
C ASN A 110 5.27 12.13 21.97
N SER A 111 5.01 13.17 21.15
CA SER A 111 3.80 13.98 21.14
C SER A 111 2.60 13.33 20.46
N GLY A 112 2.80 12.23 19.71
CA GLY A 112 1.75 11.58 18.92
C GLY A 112 0.77 10.71 19.70
N GLY A 113 0.91 10.64 21.04
CA GLY A 113 -0.02 9.93 21.91
C GLY A 113 -0.03 10.47 23.32
N ILE A 114 -1.21 10.91 23.79
CA ILE A 114 -1.43 11.47 25.13
C ILE A 114 -2.74 10.89 25.68
N ILE A 115 -2.72 10.36 26.88
CA ILE A 115 -3.93 9.97 27.60
C ILE A 115 -3.89 10.56 29.02
N GLY A 116 -5.01 11.10 29.49
CA GLY A 116 -5.08 11.65 30.81
C GLY A 116 -6.47 12.14 31.21
N TYR A 117 -6.60 12.49 32.49
CA TYR A 117 -7.80 13.11 32.98
C TYR A 117 -7.93 14.53 32.43
N ALA A 118 -9.15 14.91 32.04
CA ALA A 118 -9.41 16.16 31.33
C ALA A 118 -8.88 17.40 32.02
N PRO A 119 -9.02 17.62 33.33
CA PRO A 119 -8.46 18.80 33.99
C PRO A 119 -6.93 18.89 33.90
N ASN A 120 -6.23 17.75 34.01
CA ASN A 120 -4.78 17.72 33.95
C ASN A 120 -4.29 17.95 32.51
N VAL A 121 -4.93 17.32 31.51
CA VAL A 121 -4.62 17.55 30.09
C VAL A 121 -4.90 19.03 29.75
N ASN A 122 -6.04 19.58 30.15
CA ASN A 122 -6.35 20.99 29.93
C ASN A 122 -5.29 21.91 30.54
N SER A 123 -4.82 21.64 31.77
CA SER A 123 -3.79 22.46 32.45
C SER A 123 -2.46 22.46 31.66
N ILE A 124 -2.14 21.39 30.95
CA ILE A 124 -1.00 21.34 30.03
C ILE A 124 -1.28 22.21 28.80
N MET A 125 -2.43 22.02 28.15
CA MET A 125 -2.77 22.70 26.89
C MET A 125 -2.89 24.20 27.05
N GLN A 126 -3.41 24.68 28.17
CA GLN A 126 -3.57 26.11 28.44
C GLN A 126 -2.23 26.88 28.52
N GLN A 127 -1.11 26.17 28.70
CA GLN A 127 0.22 26.78 28.66
C GLN A 127 0.72 27.06 27.23
N TRP A 128 0.01 26.61 26.20
CA TRP A 128 0.38 26.88 24.80
C TRP A 128 0.15 28.37 24.46
N ASP A 129 1.22 29.07 24.13
CA ASP A 129 1.25 30.47 23.70
C ASP A 129 2.13 30.69 22.45
N LEU A 130 2.45 29.61 21.73
CA LEU A 130 3.34 29.60 20.59
C LEU A 130 2.54 29.62 19.24
N HIS A 131 3.28 29.63 18.11
CA HIS A 131 2.67 29.68 16.79
C HIS A 131 2.35 28.28 16.25
N ASP A 132 1.46 28.21 15.26
CA ASP A 132 1.03 26.95 14.65
C ASP A 132 2.19 26.12 14.03
N ASN A 133 3.27 26.76 13.61
CA ASN A 133 4.47 26.12 13.05
C ASN A 133 5.59 25.85 14.07
N ASP A 134 5.38 26.18 15.35
CA ASP A 134 6.31 25.78 16.41
C ASP A 134 6.20 24.27 16.71
N ASP A 135 7.23 23.72 17.37
CA ASP A 135 7.32 22.29 17.62
C ASP A 135 6.45 21.86 18.81
N ASP A 136 5.49 20.97 18.52
CA ASP A 136 4.58 20.41 19.53
C ASP A 136 5.32 19.51 20.53
N GLN A 137 6.23 18.68 20.10
CA GLN A 137 6.95 17.75 20.96
C GLN A 137 7.91 18.49 21.90
N LEU A 138 8.56 19.54 21.43
CA LEU A 138 9.41 20.38 22.27
C LEU A 138 8.62 21.09 23.38
N PHE A 139 7.41 21.55 23.06
CA PHE A 139 6.51 22.14 24.04
C PHE A 139 6.21 21.18 25.19
N TYR A 140 5.71 19.99 24.88
CA TYR A 140 5.42 18.99 25.92
C TYR A 140 6.68 18.52 26.65
N THR A 141 7.79 18.41 25.95
CA THR A 141 9.08 18.03 26.52
C THR A 141 9.55 19.01 27.59
N LYS A 142 9.43 20.33 27.35
CA LYS A 142 9.80 21.36 28.31
C LYS A 142 8.97 21.25 29.61
N ILE A 143 7.67 21.01 29.50
CA ILE A 143 6.78 20.82 30.66
C ILE A 143 7.18 19.54 31.41
N TYR A 144 7.41 18.43 30.71
CA TYR A 144 7.79 17.16 31.34
C TYR A 144 9.16 17.23 32.03
N LEU A 145 10.13 17.97 31.47
CA LEU A 145 11.47 18.08 32.01
C LEU A 145 11.53 19.00 33.26
N ASP A 146 10.54 19.86 33.45
CA ASP A 146 10.39 20.63 34.70
C ASP A 146 9.88 19.70 35.83
N PRO A 147 10.70 19.41 36.86
CA PRO A 147 10.32 18.49 37.94
C PRO A 147 9.06 18.90 38.68
N LEU A 148 8.87 20.22 38.92
CA LEU A 148 7.71 20.74 39.64
C LEU A 148 6.42 20.55 38.82
N GLN A 149 6.47 20.89 37.55
CA GLN A 149 5.31 20.69 36.66
C GLN A 149 4.97 19.22 36.50
N ARG A 150 5.97 18.38 36.25
CA ARG A 150 5.79 16.92 36.10
C ARG A 150 5.11 16.31 37.34
N GLU A 151 5.54 16.72 38.54
CA GLU A 151 4.97 16.23 39.79
C GLU A 151 3.54 16.79 40.03
N THR A 152 3.35 18.10 39.85
CA THR A 152 2.04 18.75 40.06
C THR A 152 0.97 18.23 39.10
N LEU A 153 1.32 18.02 37.81
CA LEU A 153 0.42 17.48 36.79
C LEU A 153 0.33 15.96 36.87
N ASN A 154 1.13 15.33 37.68
CA ASN A 154 1.24 13.88 37.85
C ASN A 154 1.43 13.17 36.51
N MET A 155 2.49 13.58 35.76
CA MET A 155 2.82 13.13 34.40
C MET A 155 3.84 12.02 34.43
N THR A 156 3.68 11.06 33.53
CA THR A 156 4.69 10.03 33.23
C THR A 156 4.73 9.68 31.77
N LEU A 157 5.69 8.83 31.38
CA LEU A 157 5.82 8.30 30.02
C LEU A 157 5.52 6.79 30.00
N ASP A 158 5.01 6.31 28.89
CA ASP A 158 4.77 4.88 28.64
C ASP A 158 6.07 4.15 28.28
N HIS A 159 6.96 4.01 29.26
CA HIS A 159 8.31 3.46 29.07
C HIS A 159 8.35 2.05 28.51
N LYS A 160 7.30 1.27 28.69
CA LYS A 160 7.25 -0.15 28.28
C LYS A 160 6.23 -0.44 27.19
N CYS A 161 5.78 0.58 26.48
CA CYS A 161 4.82 0.43 25.39
C CYS A 161 3.57 -0.38 25.81
N MET A 162 3.01 -0.07 26.97
CA MET A 162 1.81 -0.73 27.47
C MET A 162 0.56 -0.31 26.68
N ILE A 163 0.50 0.97 26.30
CA ILE A 163 -0.59 1.59 25.55
C ILE A 163 -0.10 2.05 24.19
N PHE A 164 1.00 2.79 24.13
CA PHE A 164 1.53 3.41 22.93
C PHE A 164 2.78 2.72 22.42
N GLN A 165 2.76 2.31 21.16
CA GLN A 165 3.92 1.79 20.44
C GLN A 165 4.32 2.76 19.35
N ASN A 166 5.39 3.51 19.53
CA ASN A 166 6.05 4.24 18.46
C ASN A 166 6.97 3.29 17.68
N LEU A 167 6.91 3.36 16.35
CA LEU A 167 7.68 2.46 15.48
C LEU A 167 9.06 2.98 15.12
N ASN A 168 9.30 4.30 15.17
CA ASN A 168 10.58 4.88 14.81
C ASN A 168 11.70 4.39 15.73
N GLY A 169 12.69 3.70 15.14
CA GLY A 169 13.77 3.05 15.87
C GLY A 169 13.36 1.83 16.71
N ALA A 170 12.19 1.24 16.45
CA ALA A 170 11.63 0.12 17.21
C ALA A 170 10.87 -0.91 16.35
N VAL A 171 11.01 -0.87 15.03
CA VAL A 171 10.31 -1.80 14.12
C VAL A 171 10.69 -3.26 14.41
N ASP A 172 11.92 -3.53 14.73
CA ASP A 172 12.46 -4.86 15.06
C ASP A 172 12.02 -5.39 16.45
N GLU A 173 11.42 -4.54 17.28
CA GLU A 173 10.83 -4.95 18.56
C GLU A 173 9.36 -5.39 18.43
N VAL A 174 8.76 -5.27 17.23
CA VAL A 174 7.31 -5.42 17.02
C VAL A 174 7.03 -6.63 16.14
N LEU A 175 6.13 -7.50 16.59
CA LEU A 175 5.67 -8.66 15.85
C LEU A 175 4.14 -8.71 15.81
N LEU A 176 3.59 -9.29 14.75
CA LEU A 176 2.19 -9.69 14.68
C LEU A 176 1.97 -10.96 15.53
N LYS A 177 1.09 -10.88 16.51
CA LYS A 177 0.63 -12.02 17.30
C LYS A 177 -0.74 -12.46 16.81
N PHE A 178 -0.79 -13.60 16.15
CA PHE A 178 -2.04 -14.21 15.70
C PHE A 178 -2.69 -14.96 16.88
N GLY A 179 -3.82 -14.47 17.32
CA GLY A 179 -4.65 -15.09 18.36
C GLY A 179 -5.90 -15.72 17.77
N THR A 180 -6.70 -16.37 18.60
CA THR A 180 -7.97 -17.00 18.19
C THR A 180 -9.07 -15.99 17.86
N GLU A 181 -9.11 -14.85 18.54
CA GLU A 181 -10.13 -13.83 18.30
C GLU A 181 -9.71 -12.80 17.26
N ARG A 182 -8.46 -12.34 17.33
CA ARG A 182 -7.90 -11.31 16.45
C ARG A 182 -6.39 -11.27 16.47
N VAL A 183 -5.82 -10.56 15.50
CA VAL A 183 -4.39 -10.28 15.45
C VAL A 183 -4.06 -9.09 16.37
N ARG A 184 -2.95 -9.21 17.09
CA ARG A 184 -2.43 -8.17 17.98
C ARG A 184 -1.03 -7.76 17.56
N VAL A 185 -0.63 -6.55 17.95
CA VAL A 185 0.78 -6.15 17.95
C VAL A 185 1.39 -6.56 19.29
N ARG A 186 2.54 -7.23 19.27
CA ARG A 186 3.34 -7.57 20.46
C ARG A 186 4.67 -6.85 20.39
N ASN A 187 4.99 -6.12 21.44
CA ASN A 187 6.35 -5.65 21.68
C ASN A 187 7.14 -6.76 22.36
N THR A 188 8.21 -7.22 21.71
CA THR A 188 9.02 -8.37 22.19
C THR A 188 10.05 -7.96 23.23
N ALA A 189 10.46 -6.68 23.28
CA ALA A 189 11.42 -6.20 24.27
C ALA A 189 10.83 -6.11 25.67
N TYR A 190 9.54 -5.81 25.78
CA TYR A 190 8.84 -5.63 27.06
C TYR A 190 7.74 -6.65 27.30
N ASP A 191 7.46 -7.50 26.34
CA ASP A 191 6.37 -8.48 26.35
C ASP A 191 5.00 -7.85 26.60
N THR A 192 4.72 -6.75 25.89
CA THR A 192 3.47 -6.00 25.99
C THR A 192 2.65 -6.08 24.71
N LEU A 193 1.35 -5.80 24.84
CA LEU A 193 0.40 -5.74 23.73
C LEU A 193 -0.15 -4.31 23.64
N PRO A 194 0.52 -3.37 22.96
CA PRO A 194 0.08 -1.99 22.87
C PRO A 194 -1.31 -1.86 22.21
N VAL A 195 -2.00 -0.80 22.58
CA VAL A 195 -3.35 -0.48 22.10
C VAL A 195 -3.33 0.48 20.92
N VAL A 196 -2.35 1.39 20.92
CA VAL A 196 -2.15 2.41 19.89
C VAL A 196 -0.78 2.20 19.27
N VAL A 197 -0.74 2.05 17.94
CA VAL A 197 0.52 1.91 17.18
C VAL A 197 0.70 3.15 16.32
N HIS A 198 1.81 3.83 16.49
CA HIS A 198 2.14 5.08 15.82
C HIS A 198 3.32 4.89 14.87
N GLY A 199 3.07 5.09 13.58
CA GLY A 199 4.07 5.02 12.50
C GLY A 199 4.83 6.33 12.33
N ASN A 200 5.41 6.85 13.41
CA ASN A 200 6.15 8.10 13.40
C ASN A 200 7.45 8.03 12.58
N GLY A 201 7.89 9.17 12.07
CA GLY A 201 9.07 9.25 11.22
C GLY A 201 8.92 8.45 9.91
N ASN A 202 9.92 7.69 9.54
CA ASN A 202 9.99 6.95 8.28
C ASN A 202 9.31 5.56 8.35
N THR A 203 8.48 5.28 9.36
CA THR A 203 7.92 3.93 9.58
C THR A 203 6.50 3.75 9.06
N LYS A 204 5.96 4.72 8.32
CA LYS A 204 4.59 4.66 7.77
C LYS A 204 4.34 3.43 6.88
N ILE A 205 5.34 2.99 6.13
CA ILE A 205 5.25 1.77 5.31
C ILE A 205 5.07 0.53 6.18
N TYR A 206 5.81 0.44 7.30
CA TYR A 206 5.64 -0.67 8.24
C TYR A 206 4.29 -0.59 8.98
N LEU A 207 3.84 0.60 9.33
CA LEU A 207 2.48 0.79 9.85
C LEU A 207 1.41 0.28 8.88
N ASN A 208 1.55 0.58 7.58
CA ASN A 208 0.63 0.10 6.55
C ASN A 208 0.68 -1.43 6.40
N PHE A 209 1.86 -2.04 6.54
CA PHE A 209 2.00 -3.50 6.62
C PHE A 209 1.21 -4.07 7.81
N LEU A 210 1.35 -3.51 9.01
CA LEU A 210 0.57 -3.92 10.18
C LEU A 210 -0.94 -3.74 9.94
N GLY A 211 -1.32 -2.69 9.23
CA GLY A 211 -2.71 -2.38 8.86
C GLY A 211 -3.38 -3.43 7.97
N ASN A 212 -2.62 -4.30 7.31
CA ASN A 212 -3.17 -5.46 6.60
C ASN A 212 -3.77 -6.51 7.55
N TYR A 213 -3.44 -6.46 8.83
CA TYR A 213 -3.83 -7.45 9.84
C TYR A 213 -4.67 -6.85 10.97
N ILE A 214 -4.44 -5.58 11.30
CA ILE A 214 -5.02 -4.92 12.46
C ILE A 214 -6.00 -3.82 12.00
N PRO A 215 -7.17 -3.72 12.65
CA PRO A 215 -7.61 -4.37 13.89
C PRO A 215 -8.03 -5.84 13.73
N ASN A 216 -8.60 -6.23 12.61
CA ASN A 216 -9.02 -7.60 12.25
C ASN A 216 -9.19 -7.74 10.74
N ALA A 217 -8.23 -7.20 9.97
CA ALA A 217 -8.33 -7.17 8.51
C ALA A 217 -8.08 -8.56 7.91
N TRP A 218 -7.04 -9.26 8.38
CA TRP A 218 -6.76 -10.64 7.96
C TRP A 218 -6.28 -11.50 9.14
N ASN A 219 -6.76 -12.73 9.23
CA ASN A 219 -6.29 -13.74 10.18
C ASN A 219 -6.35 -15.15 9.58
N TYR A 220 -5.71 -16.13 10.24
CA TYR A 220 -5.65 -17.52 9.74
C TYR A 220 -6.99 -18.27 9.84
N GLU A 221 -7.89 -17.87 10.72
CA GLU A 221 -9.15 -18.58 10.95
C GLU A 221 -10.22 -18.15 9.94
N HIS A 222 -10.33 -16.84 9.67
CA HIS A 222 -11.40 -16.25 8.86
C HIS A 222 -10.91 -15.67 7.53
N GLY A 223 -9.59 -15.67 7.28
CA GLY A 223 -9.01 -15.03 6.12
C GLY A 223 -9.17 -13.51 6.17
N CYS A 224 -9.55 -12.89 5.03
CA CYS A 224 -9.73 -11.45 4.92
C CYS A 224 -11.11 -11.01 5.42
N GLY A 225 -11.17 -10.44 6.61
CA GLY A 225 -12.42 -9.97 7.22
C GLY A 225 -13.00 -8.70 6.60
N VAL A 226 -12.17 -7.89 5.94
CA VAL A 226 -12.56 -6.57 5.38
C VAL A 226 -12.60 -6.55 3.85
N CYS A 227 -12.30 -7.67 3.18
CA CYS A 227 -12.21 -7.69 1.72
C CYS A 227 -13.54 -7.39 1.02
N ASP A 228 -14.64 -7.73 1.65
CA ASP A 228 -15.98 -7.60 1.06
C ASP A 228 -16.73 -6.34 1.54
N GLU A 229 -16.21 -5.64 2.56
CA GLU A 229 -16.93 -4.51 3.19
C GLU A 229 -17.18 -3.33 2.25
N ASP A 230 -16.24 -3.04 1.36
CA ASP A 230 -16.29 -1.89 0.46
C ASP A 230 -16.49 -2.30 -1.02
N MET A 231 -16.81 -3.55 -1.30
CA MET A 231 -16.97 -4.03 -2.68
C MET A 231 -18.16 -3.35 -3.38
N VAL A 232 -17.98 -3.12 -4.67
CA VAL A 232 -19.04 -2.66 -5.58
C VAL A 232 -19.49 -3.85 -6.41
N ASP A 233 -20.81 -4.07 -6.46
CA ASP A 233 -21.40 -5.07 -7.33
C ASP A 233 -21.70 -4.45 -8.71
N LEU A 234 -20.89 -4.81 -9.71
CA LEU A 234 -21.07 -4.33 -11.08
C LEU A 234 -22.41 -4.75 -11.71
N SER A 235 -23.04 -5.83 -11.23
CA SER A 235 -24.34 -6.28 -11.73
C SER A 235 -25.47 -5.30 -11.40
N GLN A 236 -25.30 -4.45 -10.39
CA GLN A 236 -26.25 -3.44 -9.97
C GLN A 236 -26.12 -2.12 -10.75
N LEU A 237 -25.06 -1.96 -11.53
CA LEU A 237 -24.83 -0.75 -12.32
C LEU A 237 -25.70 -0.79 -13.58
N LYS A 238 -26.31 0.35 -13.93
CA LYS A 238 -27.08 0.49 -15.19
C LYS A 238 -26.18 0.45 -16.42
N ASP A 239 -24.93 0.85 -16.28
CA ASP A 239 -23.94 0.91 -17.34
C ASP A 239 -22.55 0.57 -16.78
N PHE A 240 -21.71 -0.07 -17.59
CA PHE A 240 -20.35 -0.41 -17.22
C PHE A 240 -19.45 0.83 -17.24
N PRO A 241 -18.51 0.96 -16.28
CA PRO A 241 -17.51 2.02 -16.30
C PRO A 241 -16.66 2.04 -17.57
N SER A 242 -16.30 3.22 -18.04
CA SER A 242 -15.37 3.39 -19.16
C SER A 242 -13.92 3.24 -18.69
N ILE A 243 -13.11 2.50 -19.45
CA ILE A 243 -11.72 2.18 -19.10
C ILE A 243 -10.80 2.61 -20.23
N THR A 244 -9.74 3.33 -19.89
CA THR A 244 -8.58 3.49 -20.77
C THR A 244 -7.57 2.39 -20.46
N VAL A 245 -7.27 1.56 -21.45
CA VAL A 245 -6.29 0.47 -21.37
C VAL A 245 -4.97 0.94 -21.95
N GLY A 246 -3.97 1.15 -21.11
CA GLY A 246 -2.60 1.47 -21.50
C GLY A 246 -1.78 0.19 -21.63
N VAL A 247 -1.31 -0.10 -22.84
CA VAL A 247 -0.47 -1.26 -23.15
C VAL A 247 0.95 -0.81 -23.46
N PHE A 248 1.95 -1.42 -22.81
CA PHE A 248 3.35 -1.05 -22.95
C PHE A 248 4.18 -2.23 -23.42
N ILE A 249 4.85 -2.06 -24.59
CA ILE A 249 5.72 -3.04 -25.24
C ILE A 249 7.11 -2.42 -25.35
N GLU A 250 7.91 -2.59 -24.32
CA GLU A 250 9.18 -1.86 -24.16
C GLU A 250 10.37 -2.62 -24.75
N GLN A 251 10.22 -3.92 -24.97
CA GLN A 251 11.27 -4.82 -25.44
C GLN A 251 10.69 -5.98 -26.24
N PRO A 252 11.51 -6.70 -27.03
CA PRO A 252 11.06 -7.90 -27.71
C PRO A 252 10.44 -8.88 -26.70
N THR A 253 9.18 -9.25 -26.94
CA THR A 253 8.38 -10.03 -25.99
C THR A 253 7.79 -11.24 -26.71
N PRO A 254 7.96 -12.47 -26.18
CA PRO A 254 7.38 -13.66 -26.79
C PRO A 254 5.85 -13.66 -26.65
N PHE A 255 5.17 -14.32 -27.56
CA PHE A 255 3.72 -14.52 -27.56
C PHE A 255 2.88 -13.23 -27.60
N LEU A 256 3.39 -12.13 -28.20
CA LEU A 256 2.65 -10.88 -28.30
C LEU A 256 1.27 -11.03 -28.96
N PRO A 257 1.09 -11.82 -30.07
CA PRO A 257 -0.24 -12.06 -30.63
C PRO A 257 -1.21 -12.72 -29.65
N GLU A 258 -0.71 -13.63 -28.81
CA GLU A 258 -1.50 -14.26 -27.75
C GLU A 258 -1.88 -13.27 -26.65
N PHE A 259 -0.95 -12.42 -26.24
CA PHE A 259 -1.21 -11.35 -25.27
C PHE A 259 -2.34 -10.43 -25.77
N LEU A 260 -2.27 -9.94 -27.00
CA LEU A 260 -3.29 -9.08 -27.60
C LEU A 260 -4.65 -9.80 -27.71
N GLN A 261 -4.65 -11.09 -28.07
CA GLN A 261 -5.85 -11.90 -28.13
C GLN A 261 -6.50 -12.09 -26.74
N ARG A 262 -5.69 -12.24 -25.70
CA ARG A 262 -6.19 -12.33 -24.31
C ARG A 262 -6.81 -11.01 -23.84
N LEU A 263 -6.27 -9.86 -24.24
CA LEU A 263 -6.88 -8.56 -23.98
C LEU A 263 -8.24 -8.42 -24.72
N LEU A 264 -8.29 -8.85 -25.99
CA LEU A 264 -9.55 -8.84 -26.75
C LEU A 264 -10.62 -9.75 -26.11
N ASN A 265 -10.20 -10.87 -25.53
CA ASN A 265 -11.09 -11.86 -24.92
C ASN A 265 -11.50 -11.54 -23.47
N LEU A 266 -11.06 -10.42 -22.90
CA LEU A 266 -11.55 -10.00 -21.60
C LEU A 266 -13.08 -9.86 -21.62
N ASP A 267 -13.73 -10.36 -20.59
CA ASP A 267 -15.19 -10.29 -20.42
C ASP A 267 -15.59 -8.89 -19.93
N TYR A 268 -15.55 -7.94 -20.86
CA TYR A 268 -15.90 -6.54 -20.63
C TYR A 268 -16.47 -5.93 -21.92
N PRO A 269 -17.47 -5.01 -21.85
CA PRO A 269 -18.03 -4.34 -23.02
C PRO A 269 -16.95 -3.59 -23.80
N LYS A 270 -16.79 -3.93 -25.08
CA LYS A 270 -15.68 -3.41 -25.89
C LYS A 270 -15.86 -1.93 -26.24
N ASP A 271 -17.08 -1.45 -26.36
CA ASP A 271 -17.44 -0.05 -26.57
C ASP A 271 -17.14 0.84 -25.36
N LYS A 272 -16.81 0.26 -24.21
CA LYS A 272 -16.35 0.95 -22.99
C LYS A 272 -14.82 1.01 -22.87
N LEU A 273 -14.09 0.39 -23.78
CA LEU A 273 -12.63 0.33 -23.76
C LEU A 273 -12.02 1.33 -24.75
N THR A 274 -11.14 2.16 -24.26
CA THR A 274 -10.22 3.01 -25.05
C THR A 274 -8.83 2.43 -24.95
N PHE A 275 -8.18 2.15 -26.08
CA PHE A 275 -6.82 1.62 -26.10
C PHE A 275 -5.79 2.71 -26.36
N PHE A 276 -4.75 2.72 -25.55
CA PHE A 276 -3.49 3.42 -25.78
C PHE A 276 -2.39 2.36 -25.80
N ILE A 277 -1.70 2.20 -26.93
CA ILE A 277 -0.60 1.25 -27.08
C ILE A 277 0.68 2.02 -27.35
N HIS A 278 1.68 1.89 -26.49
CA HIS A 278 3.05 2.29 -26.77
C HIS A 278 3.87 1.07 -27.14
N ASN A 279 4.49 1.09 -28.31
CA ASN A 279 5.38 0.06 -28.79
C ASN A 279 6.75 0.65 -29.08
N ASN A 280 7.78 0.19 -28.39
CA ASN A 280 9.16 0.61 -28.59
C ASN A 280 9.95 -0.38 -29.50
N GLU A 281 9.28 -1.40 -30.09
CA GLU A 281 9.93 -2.47 -30.82
C GLU A 281 9.44 -2.59 -32.27
N VAL A 282 10.29 -2.28 -33.23
CA VAL A 282 10.00 -2.41 -34.68
C VAL A 282 9.54 -3.84 -35.03
N TYR A 283 10.13 -4.86 -34.40
CA TYR A 283 9.76 -6.27 -34.63
C TYR A 283 8.27 -6.54 -34.40
N HIS A 284 7.65 -5.83 -33.47
CA HIS A 284 6.25 -6.04 -33.07
C HIS A 284 5.23 -5.19 -33.85
N GLU A 285 5.65 -4.23 -34.66
CA GLU A 285 4.75 -3.33 -35.41
C GLU A 285 3.70 -4.10 -36.23
N LYS A 286 4.12 -5.17 -36.93
CA LYS A 286 3.21 -6.00 -37.73
C LYS A 286 2.08 -6.65 -36.91
N HIS A 287 2.35 -7.01 -35.64
CA HIS A 287 1.37 -7.64 -34.78
C HIS A 287 0.36 -6.61 -34.26
N ILE A 288 0.84 -5.40 -33.96
CA ILE A 288 0.01 -4.30 -33.50
C ILE A 288 -0.85 -3.77 -34.65
N GLN A 289 -0.28 -3.63 -35.85
CA GLN A 289 -1.01 -3.23 -37.04
C GLN A 289 -2.16 -4.20 -37.35
N LYS A 290 -1.89 -5.50 -37.29
CA LYS A 290 -2.91 -6.55 -37.48
C LYS A 290 -4.01 -6.42 -36.41
N PHE A 291 -3.64 -6.30 -35.15
CA PHE A 291 -4.60 -6.13 -34.04
C PHE A 291 -5.45 -4.88 -34.22
N TRP A 292 -4.85 -3.76 -34.62
CA TRP A 292 -5.57 -2.52 -34.89
C TRP A 292 -6.58 -2.70 -36.06
N GLU A 293 -6.16 -3.31 -37.17
CA GLU A 293 -7.05 -3.54 -38.33
C GLU A 293 -8.27 -4.39 -37.95
N GLU A 294 -8.07 -5.42 -37.12
CA GLU A 294 -9.13 -6.32 -36.67
C GLU A 294 -10.07 -5.68 -35.64
N THR A 295 -9.62 -4.66 -34.89
CA THR A 295 -10.34 -4.18 -33.69
C THR A 295 -10.72 -2.70 -33.70
N LYS A 296 -10.25 -1.91 -34.66
CA LYS A 296 -10.48 -0.45 -34.72
C LYS A 296 -11.95 -0.02 -34.69
N ASN A 297 -12.87 -0.88 -35.10
CA ASN A 297 -14.31 -0.61 -35.10
C ASN A 297 -15.05 -1.27 -33.91
N ILE A 298 -14.32 -1.93 -33.02
CA ILE A 298 -14.88 -2.67 -31.89
C ILE A 298 -14.76 -1.83 -30.61
N PHE A 299 -13.62 -1.16 -30.43
CA PHE A 299 -13.35 -0.35 -29.25
C PHE A 299 -13.85 1.08 -29.40
N LYS A 300 -14.10 1.76 -28.25
CA LYS A 300 -14.50 3.17 -28.20
C LYS A 300 -13.49 4.07 -28.91
N SER A 301 -12.19 3.84 -28.68
CA SER A 301 -11.10 4.58 -29.31
C SER A 301 -9.81 3.76 -29.28
N PHE A 302 -8.89 4.08 -30.18
CA PHE A 302 -7.62 3.35 -30.32
C PHE A 302 -6.49 4.31 -30.75
N LYS A 303 -5.44 4.41 -29.94
CA LYS A 303 -4.24 5.21 -30.25
C LYS A 303 -3.00 4.32 -30.14
N VAL A 304 -2.15 4.37 -31.15
CA VAL A 304 -0.83 3.72 -31.16
C VAL A 304 0.25 4.79 -31.21
N VAL A 305 1.28 4.61 -30.40
CA VAL A 305 2.52 5.39 -30.38
C VAL A 305 3.66 4.43 -30.65
N GLY A 306 4.35 4.62 -31.75
CA GLY A 306 5.40 3.71 -32.22
C GLY A 306 6.82 4.15 -31.79
N PRO A 307 7.84 3.35 -32.18
CA PRO A 307 9.23 3.61 -31.83
C PRO A 307 9.78 4.90 -32.48
N GLU A 308 9.16 5.39 -33.56
CA GLU A 308 9.51 6.62 -34.25
C GLU A 308 9.37 7.88 -33.38
N GLU A 309 8.48 7.84 -32.39
CA GLU A 309 8.28 8.94 -31.43
C GLU A 309 9.41 9.06 -30.40
N MET A 310 10.28 8.04 -30.30
CA MET A 310 11.46 7.99 -29.41
C MET A 310 11.16 8.39 -27.95
N LEU A 311 10.00 8.00 -27.42
CA LEU A 311 9.63 8.26 -26.04
C LEU A 311 10.38 7.32 -25.10
N SER A 312 10.82 7.86 -23.96
CA SER A 312 11.22 7.03 -22.83
C SER A 312 10.03 6.30 -22.22
N GLN A 313 10.27 5.21 -21.47
CA GLN A 313 9.22 4.48 -20.77
C GLN A 313 8.38 5.39 -19.87
N GLY A 314 9.01 6.30 -19.13
CA GLY A 314 8.31 7.23 -18.24
C GLY A 314 7.41 8.19 -19.01
N GLU A 315 7.88 8.74 -20.13
CA GLU A 315 7.08 9.64 -20.99
C GLU A 315 5.89 8.90 -21.61
N ALA A 316 6.10 7.71 -22.12
CA ALA A 316 5.04 6.90 -22.70
C ALA A 316 3.95 6.53 -21.67
N ARG A 317 4.35 6.15 -20.44
CA ARG A 317 3.42 5.82 -19.35
C ARG A 317 2.66 7.06 -18.86
N ASN A 318 3.30 8.22 -18.76
CA ASN A 318 2.62 9.48 -18.48
C ASN A 318 1.59 9.83 -19.57
N MET A 319 1.94 9.68 -20.84
CA MET A 319 1.02 9.91 -21.97
C MET A 319 -0.20 8.99 -21.92
N GLY A 320 0.00 7.69 -21.64
CA GLY A 320 -1.08 6.72 -21.50
C GLY A 320 -2.02 7.08 -20.35
N MET A 321 -1.48 7.42 -19.19
CA MET A 321 -2.26 7.81 -18.03
C MET A 321 -2.99 9.14 -18.24
N ASP A 322 -2.35 10.11 -18.93
CA ASP A 322 -2.96 11.40 -19.29
C ASP A 322 -4.16 11.24 -20.23
N THR A 323 -4.19 10.21 -21.05
CA THR A 323 -5.34 9.92 -21.91
C THR A 323 -6.63 9.72 -21.07
N CYS A 324 -6.53 9.04 -19.93
CA CYS A 324 -7.65 8.90 -18.98
C CYS A 324 -7.86 10.16 -18.14
N ARG A 325 -6.79 10.77 -17.64
CA ARG A 325 -6.90 11.98 -16.79
C ARG A 325 -7.63 13.11 -17.49
N GLN A 326 -7.38 13.30 -18.79
CA GLN A 326 -7.95 14.37 -19.61
C GLN A 326 -9.36 14.09 -20.11
N ASP A 327 -9.80 12.82 -20.11
CA ASP A 327 -11.16 12.41 -20.45
C ASP A 327 -12.04 12.36 -19.19
N PRO A 328 -12.97 13.32 -18.98
CA PRO A 328 -13.89 13.28 -17.85
C PRO A 328 -14.77 12.02 -17.80
N GLY A 329 -14.98 11.38 -18.95
CA GLY A 329 -15.74 10.14 -19.10
C GLY A 329 -14.91 8.88 -18.86
N CYS A 330 -13.62 8.99 -18.53
CA CYS A 330 -12.80 7.85 -18.17
C CYS A 330 -12.91 7.55 -16.67
N ASP A 331 -13.54 6.43 -16.33
CA ASP A 331 -13.75 6.01 -14.95
C ASP A 331 -12.52 5.30 -14.35
N PHE A 332 -11.78 4.56 -15.19
CA PHE A 332 -10.59 3.82 -14.77
C PHE A 332 -9.49 3.86 -15.83
N TYR A 333 -8.25 3.88 -15.35
CA TYR A 333 -7.04 3.63 -16.13
C TYR A 333 -6.47 2.26 -15.79
N PHE A 334 -6.41 1.38 -16.77
CA PHE A 334 -5.83 0.04 -16.65
C PHE A 334 -4.51 -0.01 -17.41
N SER A 335 -3.39 -0.14 -16.71
CA SER A 335 -2.06 -0.29 -17.28
C SER A 335 -1.64 -1.74 -17.29
N ILE A 336 -1.07 -2.21 -18.40
CA ILE A 336 -0.57 -3.57 -18.54
C ILE A 336 0.66 -3.61 -19.45
N ASP A 337 1.72 -4.28 -18.98
CA ASP A 337 2.92 -4.57 -19.75
C ASP A 337 2.73 -5.84 -20.59
N ALA A 338 3.38 -5.89 -21.76
CA ALA A 338 3.22 -7.00 -22.69
C ALA A 338 3.76 -8.35 -22.19
N ASP A 339 4.56 -8.35 -21.12
CA ASP A 339 5.05 -9.56 -20.46
C ASP A 339 4.07 -10.14 -19.42
N VAL A 340 2.88 -9.56 -19.25
CA VAL A 340 1.82 -10.08 -18.39
C VAL A 340 0.81 -10.88 -19.20
N MET A 341 0.77 -12.18 -19.00
CA MET A 341 -0.18 -13.09 -19.63
C MET A 341 -1.38 -13.32 -18.73
N LEU A 342 -2.51 -12.70 -19.07
CA LEU A 342 -3.75 -12.88 -18.33
C LEU A 342 -4.39 -14.24 -18.64
N THR A 343 -4.79 -14.96 -17.60
CA THR A 343 -5.52 -16.23 -17.68
C THR A 343 -6.98 -16.09 -17.27
N ASN A 344 -7.31 -15.00 -16.57
CA ASN A 344 -8.65 -14.74 -16.07
C ASN A 344 -9.36 -13.68 -16.94
N ARG A 345 -10.39 -14.08 -17.65
CA ARG A 345 -11.16 -13.17 -18.51
C ARG A 345 -11.94 -12.09 -17.74
N GLN A 346 -12.21 -12.30 -16.45
CA GLN A 346 -12.95 -11.37 -15.60
C GLN A 346 -12.04 -10.36 -14.87
N THR A 347 -10.76 -10.29 -15.20
CA THR A 347 -9.76 -9.47 -14.51
C THR A 347 -10.24 -8.03 -14.28
N LEU A 348 -10.76 -7.34 -15.30
CA LEU A 348 -11.23 -5.96 -15.17
C LEU A 348 -12.40 -5.84 -14.18
N LYS A 349 -13.40 -6.70 -14.29
CA LYS A 349 -14.57 -6.71 -13.39
C LYS A 349 -14.13 -6.94 -11.94
N LEU A 350 -13.33 -7.97 -11.71
CA LEU A 350 -12.85 -8.34 -10.38
C LEU A 350 -12.02 -7.22 -9.73
N LEU A 351 -11.19 -6.50 -10.50
CA LEU A 351 -10.42 -5.38 -9.98
C LEU A 351 -11.30 -4.17 -9.64
N ILE A 352 -12.27 -3.84 -10.50
CA ILE A 352 -13.21 -2.73 -10.27
C ILE A 352 -14.04 -2.98 -9.01
N GLU A 353 -14.54 -4.21 -8.84
CA GLU A 353 -15.36 -4.61 -7.70
C GLU A 353 -14.64 -4.48 -6.36
N GLN A 354 -13.30 -4.55 -6.33
CA GLN A 354 -12.52 -4.30 -5.10
C GLN A 354 -12.60 -2.85 -4.60
N ASN A 355 -13.05 -1.91 -5.44
CA ASN A 355 -13.31 -0.51 -5.07
C ASN A 355 -12.11 0.21 -4.40
N ARG A 356 -10.90 0.02 -4.92
CA ARG A 356 -9.68 0.70 -4.44
C ARG A 356 -9.24 1.79 -5.42
N LYS A 357 -8.62 2.87 -4.92
CA LYS A 357 -8.11 3.96 -5.79
C LYS A 357 -7.04 3.45 -6.74
N ILE A 358 -6.12 2.63 -6.22
CA ILE A 358 -5.09 1.95 -6.99
C ILE A 358 -5.06 0.49 -6.55
N ILE A 359 -5.24 -0.43 -7.50
CA ILE A 359 -5.19 -1.87 -7.23
C ILE A 359 -4.50 -2.61 -8.37
N SER A 360 -3.76 -3.63 -8.02
CA SER A 360 -3.07 -4.50 -8.96
C SER A 360 -3.45 -5.97 -8.68
N PRO A 361 -3.68 -6.78 -9.71
CA PRO A 361 -3.79 -8.21 -9.50
C PRO A 361 -2.40 -8.79 -9.21
N LEU A 362 -2.32 -9.79 -8.33
CA LEU A 362 -1.06 -10.52 -8.17
C LEU A 362 -0.79 -11.36 -9.42
N VAL A 363 0.35 -11.12 -10.03
CA VAL A 363 0.91 -11.97 -11.09
C VAL A 363 2.34 -12.34 -10.73
N SER A 364 2.74 -13.57 -11.03
CA SER A 364 4.06 -14.08 -10.68
C SER A 364 4.65 -14.92 -11.81
N ARG A 365 5.96 -15.10 -11.82
CA ARG A 365 6.62 -16.07 -12.70
C ARG A 365 6.33 -17.48 -12.23
N HIS A 366 6.05 -18.38 -13.17
CA HIS A 366 5.76 -19.77 -12.87
C HIS A 366 6.91 -20.42 -12.09
N GLY A 367 6.59 -21.08 -10.97
CA GLY A 367 7.57 -21.78 -10.13
C GLY A 367 8.64 -20.89 -9.49
N LYS A 368 8.48 -19.57 -9.49
CA LYS A 368 9.41 -18.61 -8.88
C LYS A 368 8.71 -17.75 -7.83
N LEU A 369 9.47 -17.32 -6.84
CA LEU A 369 9.04 -16.30 -5.87
C LEU A 369 9.32 -14.89 -6.41
N TRP A 370 8.94 -14.64 -7.67
CA TRP A 370 9.04 -13.36 -8.34
C TRP A 370 7.65 -12.91 -8.77
N SER A 371 7.25 -11.75 -8.31
CA SER A 371 5.92 -11.18 -8.56
C SER A 371 6.00 -9.71 -8.90
N ASN A 372 4.85 -9.10 -9.15
CA ASN A 372 4.71 -7.70 -9.52
C ASN A 372 4.55 -6.75 -8.32
N PHE A 373 4.90 -7.15 -7.11
CA PHE A 373 4.86 -6.25 -5.96
C PHE A 373 6.06 -6.45 -5.01
N TRP A 374 6.33 -5.44 -4.22
CA TRP A 374 7.21 -5.52 -3.06
C TRP A 374 6.39 -5.33 -1.79
N GLY A 375 6.62 -6.18 -0.79
CA GLY A 375 5.91 -6.10 0.49
C GLY A 375 6.52 -5.10 1.48
N ALA A 376 7.78 -4.74 1.27
CA ALA A 376 8.52 -3.78 2.08
C ALA A 376 9.54 -3.02 1.22
N LEU A 377 10.14 -1.99 1.81
CA LEU A 377 11.27 -1.26 1.23
C LEU A 377 12.46 -1.30 2.19
N SER A 378 13.67 -1.35 1.64
CA SER A 378 14.91 -1.15 2.36
C SER A 378 15.09 0.32 2.77
N LEU A 379 16.08 0.62 3.61
CA LEU A 379 16.36 1.98 4.08
C LEU A 379 16.69 2.97 2.95
N ASP A 380 17.28 2.47 1.87
CA ASP A 380 17.59 3.22 0.65
C ASP A 380 16.43 3.26 -0.36
N GLY A 381 15.24 2.74 0.00
CA GLY A 381 14.01 2.82 -0.79
C GLY A 381 13.86 1.78 -1.88
N TYR A 382 14.74 0.76 -1.93
CA TYR A 382 14.67 -0.34 -2.87
C TYR A 382 13.90 -1.55 -2.34
N TYR A 383 13.78 -2.57 -3.18
CA TYR A 383 13.08 -3.81 -2.90
C TYR A 383 13.50 -4.47 -1.59
N ALA A 384 12.49 -4.78 -0.78
CA ALA A 384 12.62 -5.70 0.34
C ALA A 384 11.37 -6.60 0.42
N ARG A 385 11.53 -7.80 0.93
CA ARG A 385 10.42 -8.71 1.19
C ARG A 385 9.86 -8.43 2.58
N SER A 386 8.53 -8.31 2.67
CA SER A 386 7.84 -8.40 3.95
C SER A 386 7.82 -9.84 4.45
N GLU A 387 7.54 -10.02 5.73
CA GLU A 387 7.47 -11.35 6.36
C GLU A 387 6.42 -12.27 5.69
N ASP A 388 5.33 -11.68 5.20
CA ASP A 388 4.20 -12.36 4.57
C ASP A 388 4.33 -12.55 3.05
N TYR A 389 5.37 -11.97 2.42
CA TYR A 389 5.52 -11.97 0.96
C TYR A 389 5.42 -13.36 0.33
N VAL A 390 6.12 -14.34 0.91
CA VAL A 390 6.13 -15.71 0.38
C VAL A 390 4.75 -16.36 0.50
N ASP A 391 4.08 -16.16 1.62
CA ASP A 391 2.75 -16.70 1.86
C ASP A 391 1.70 -16.11 0.91
N ILE A 392 1.80 -14.80 0.62
CA ILE A 392 0.91 -14.13 -0.34
C ILE A 392 1.16 -14.65 -1.76
N VAL A 393 2.43 -14.71 -2.20
CA VAL A 393 2.77 -15.17 -3.56
C VAL A 393 2.41 -16.64 -3.78
N GLN A 394 2.52 -17.47 -2.74
CA GLN A 394 2.14 -18.89 -2.79
C GLN A 394 0.64 -19.14 -2.57
N GLY A 395 -0.15 -18.11 -2.33
CA GLY A 395 -1.58 -18.24 -2.08
C GLY A 395 -1.94 -18.87 -0.72
N LYS A 396 -1.02 -18.89 0.24
CA LYS A 396 -1.29 -19.33 1.62
C LYS A 396 -2.07 -18.29 2.41
N ARG A 397 -1.86 -17.01 2.08
CA ARG A 397 -2.67 -15.89 2.56
C ARG A 397 -3.35 -15.26 1.36
N ILE A 398 -4.68 -15.26 1.36
CA ILE A 398 -5.52 -14.73 0.27
C ILE A 398 -6.26 -13.50 0.79
N GLY A 399 -6.16 -12.38 0.05
CA GLY A 399 -6.78 -11.13 0.47
C GLY A 399 -6.49 -9.95 -0.46
N VAL A 400 -6.65 -8.76 0.10
CA VAL A 400 -6.30 -7.48 -0.51
C VAL A 400 -5.28 -6.79 0.40
N TRP A 401 -4.09 -6.54 -0.11
CA TRP A 401 -2.92 -6.17 0.67
C TRP A 401 -2.44 -4.77 0.30
N ASN A 402 -2.31 -3.89 1.29
CA ASN A 402 -1.63 -2.61 1.11
C ASN A 402 -0.13 -2.87 0.94
N VAL A 403 0.46 -2.35 -0.15
CA VAL A 403 1.86 -2.58 -0.50
C VAL A 403 2.55 -1.27 -0.89
N PRO A 404 3.85 -1.12 -0.64
CA PRO A 404 4.59 0.09 -1.01
C PRO A 404 4.98 0.16 -2.48
N TYR A 405 4.91 -0.94 -3.22
CA TYR A 405 5.30 -1.01 -4.63
C TYR A 405 4.50 -2.05 -5.39
N MET A 406 4.11 -1.69 -6.60
CA MET A 406 3.51 -2.56 -7.61
C MET A 406 4.05 -2.20 -9.00
N ALA A 407 4.06 -3.16 -9.91
CA ALA A 407 4.55 -2.99 -11.29
C ALA A 407 3.76 -3.84 -12.27
N HIS A 408 4.05 -3.69 -13.55
CA HIS A 408 3.56 -4.44 -14.71
C HIS A 408 2.07 -4.34 -15.02
N ILE A 409 1.19 -4.37 -14.03
CA ILE A 409 -0.27 -4.34 -14.24
C ILE A 409 -0.97 -3.72 -13.04
N TYR A 410 -1.84 -2.75 -13.28
CA TYR A 410 -2.65 -2.10 -12.24
C TYR A 410 -3.85 -1.35 -12.82
N LEU A 411 -4.83 -1.10 -11.96
CA LEU A 411 -6.02 -0.30 -12.23
C LEU A 411 -6.02 0.92 -11.30
N ILE A 412 -6.24 2.11 -11.86
CA ILE A 412 -6.35 3.37 -11.12
C ILE A 412 -7.71 4.00 -11.39
N LYS A 413 -8.41 4.46 -10.35
CA LYS A 413 -9.66 5.22 -10.53
C LYS A 413 -9.39 6.54 -11.26
N GLY A 414 -10.19 6.85 -12.27
CA GLY A 414 -10.10 8.10 -13.02
C GLY A 414 -10.32 9.33 -12.13
N GLU A 415 -11.18 9.22 -11.12
CA GLU A 415 -11.36 10.26 -10.10
C GLU A 415 -10.04 10.57 -9.38
N ALA A 416 -9.30 9.55 -8.93
CA ALA A 416 -8.01 9.73 -8.27
C ALA A 416 -6.97 10.41 -9.18
N LEU A 417 -7.01 10.15 -10.50
CA LEU A 417 -6.16 10.82 -11.48
C LEU A 417 -6.48 12.32 -11.62
N ARG A 418 -7.71 12.73 -11.36
CA ARG A 418 -8.16 14.13 -11.47
C ARG A 418 -8.15 14.88 -10.14
N THR A 419 -7.96 14.19 -9.04
CA THR A 419 -7.92 14.77 -7.68
C THR A 419 -6.52 14.65 -7.09
N GLU A 420 -6.21 13.55 -6.41
CA GLU A 420 -4.94 13.37 -5.70
C GLU A 420 -3.74 13.28 -6.65
N LEU A 421 -3.93 12.62 -7.80
CA LEU A 421 -2.91 12.43 -8.84
C LEU A 421 -3.13 13.39 -10.04
N LYS A 422 -3.50 14.63 -9.78
CA LYS A 422 -3.81 15.63 -10.81
C LYS A 422 -2.60 16.22 -11.52
N GLU A 423 -1.45 16.22 -10.87
CA GLU A 423 -0.19 16.71 -11.47
C GLU A 423 0.28 15.75 -12.58
N ARG A 424 1.33 16.14 -13.31
CA ARG A 424 1.82 15.36 -14.44
C ARG A 424 3.20 14.77 -14.11
N ASN A 425 3.64 13.80 -14.92
CA ASN A 425 4.96 13.17 -14.87
C ASN A 425 5.21 12.25 -13.66
N TYR A 426 4.19 11.54 -13.18
CA TYR A 426 4.33 10.60 -12.07
C TYR A 426 5.31 9.46 -12.32
N PHE A 427 5.58 9.11 -13.57
CA PHE A 427 6.52 8.06 -13.97
C PHE A 427 7.95 8.57 -14.18
N ILE A 428 8.22 9.83 -13.89
CA ILE A 428 9.56 10.44 -14.01
C ILE A 428 9.90 11.09 -12.68
N LEU A 429 10.84 10.50 -11.94
CA LEU A 429 11.33 11.03 -10.68
C LEU A 429 12.79 10.62 -10.49
N GLU A 430 13.69 11.62 -10.51
CA GLU A 430 15.14 11.39 -10.35
C GLU A 430 15.66 10.34 -11.36
N LYS A 431 16.36 9.30 -10.85
CA LYS A 431 16.89 8.17 -11.63
C LYS A 431 16.13 6.88 -11.39
N LEU A 432 14.93 6.96 -10.81
CA LEU A 432 14.10 5.78 -10.53
C LEU A 432 13.51 5.23 -11.84
N ASP A 433 13.30 3.91 -11.87
CA ASP A 433 12.48 3.34 -12.93
C ASP A 433 11.02 3.85 -12.84
N PRO A 434 10.26 3.79 -13.95
CA PRO A 434 8.94 4.42 -14.01
C PRO A 434 7.95 3.92 -12.95
N ASP A 435 7.93 2.62 -12.65
CA ASP A 435 7.01 2.07 -11.65
C ASP A 435 7.42 2.47 -10.23
N MET A 436 8.74 2.52 -9.94
CA MET A 436 9.23 3.06 -8.67
C MET A 436 8.88 4.54 -8.51
N ALA A 437 8.98 5.33 -9.57
CA ALA A 437 8.60 6.74 -9.57
C ALA A 437 7.11 6.93 -9.26
N LEU A 438 6.23 6.20 -9.96
CA LEU A 438 4.78 6.22 -9.70
C LEU A 438 4.48 5.86 -8.24
N CYS A 439 5.03 4.75 -7.75
CA CYS A 439 4.75 4.25 -6.41
C CYS A 439 5.24 5.21 -5.32
N ARG A 440 6.41 5.82 -5.49
CA ARG A 440 6.93 6.82 -4.55
C ARG A 440 6.05 8.06 -4.54
N ASN A 441 5.69 8.60 -5.71
CA ASN A 441 4.77 9.74 -5.82
C ASN A 441 3.42 9.45 -5.17
N ALA A 442 2.83 8.27 -5.40
CA ALA A 442 1.56 7.89 -4.78
C ALA A 442 1.66 7.84 -3.24
N ARG A 443 2.74 7.26 -2.70
CA ARG A 443 2.97 7.22 -1.24
C ARG A 443 3.15 8.61 -0.63
N GLU A 444 3.91 9.50 -1.28
CA GLU A 444 4.13 10.88 -0.82
C GLU A 444 2.83 11.69 -0.80
N LEU A 445 1.90 11.39 -1.70
CA LEU A 445 0.56 11.99 -1.75
C LEU A 445 -0.46 11.29 -0.84
N GLY A 446 -0.05 10.27 -0.09
CA GLY A 446 -0.94 9.52 0.80
C GLY A 446 -1.96 8.64 0.08
N VAL A 447 -1.72 8.29 -1.19
CA VAL A 447 -2.58 7.39 -1.96
C VAL A 447 -2.12 5.95 -1.76
N PHE A 448 -2.99 5.11 -1.18
CA PHE A 448 -2.68 3.71 -0.95
C PHE A 448 -2.75 2.88 -2.22
N MET A 449 -1.83 1.93 -2.32
CA MET A 449 -1.76 0.94 -3.40
C MET A 449 -2.01 -0.45 -2.82
N TYR A 450 -2.78 -1.25 -3.56
CA TYR A 450 -3.18 -2.58 -3.12
C TYR A 450 -2.82 -3.65 -4.13
N ILE A 451 -2.45 -4.84 -3.64
CA ILE A 451 -2.38 -6.08 -4.40
C ILE A 451 -3.54 -6.98 -3.99
N THR A 452 -4.19 -7.62 -4.95
CA THR A 452 -5.17 -8.68 -4.68
C THR A 452 -4.70 -10.02 -5.24
N ASN A 453 -4.76 -11.06 -4.42
CA ASN A 453 -4.57 -12.44 -4.81
C ASN A 453 -5.82 -13.30 -4.52
N ARG A 454 -7.00 -12.66 -4.44
CA ARG A 454 -8.29 -13.35 -4.21
C ARG A 454 -8.68 -14.28 -5.34
N HIS A 455 -8.12 -14.04 -6.54
CA HIS A 455 -8.28 -14.86 -7.72
C HIS A 455 -6.93 -15.08 -8.39
N GLU A 456 -6.83 -16.10 -9.21
CA GLU A 456 -5.73 -16.23 -10.13
C GLU A 456 -6.00 -15.33 -11.35
N PHE A 457 -5.02 -14.48 -11.72
CA PHE A 457 -5.17 -13.50 -12.79
C PHE A 457 -4.28 -13.79 -13.99
N GLY A 458 -3.12 -14.38 -13.79
CA GLY A 458 -2.18 -14.66 -14.84
C GLY A 458 -0.74 -14.81 -14.38
N ARG A 459 0.20 -14.69 -15.32
CA ARG A 459 1.63 -14.90 -15.11
C ARG A 459 2.46 -13.79 -15.74
N ILE A 460 3.62 -13.51 -15.14
CA ILE A 460 4.68 -12.74 -15.79
C ILE A 460 5.53 -13.71 -16.58
N ILE A 461 5.71 -13.46 -17.87
CA ILE A 461 6.59 -14.24 -18.73
C ILE A 461 8.00 -13.67 -18.76
N SER A 462 9.00 -14.53 -18.92
CA SER A 462 10.40 -14.11 -19.06
C SER A 462 10.68 -13.65 -20.49
N THR A 463 11.32 -12.50 -20.63
CA THR A 463 11.73 -11.93 -21.92
C THR A 463 13.25 -11.99 -22.12
N ALA A 464 14.01 -12.34 -21.07
CA ALA A 464 15.47 -12.20 -21.02
C ALA A 464 16.21 -12.99 -22.12
N ASN A 465 15.71 -14.17 -22.49
CA ASN A 465 16.33 -15.05 -23.49
C ASN A 465 15.54 -15.07 -24.81
N TYR A 466 14.64 -14.13 -25.02
CA TYR A 466 13.85 -14.09 -26.25
C TYR A 466 14.70 -13.57 -27.43
N ASN A 467 14.75 -14.35 -28.50
CA ASN A 467 15.54 -14.03 -29.68
C ASN A 467 14.66 -13.97 -30.94
N THR A 468 14.48 -12.75 -31.47
CA THR A 468 13.62 -12.49 -32.64
C THR A 468 14.19 -12.98 -33.97
N SER A 469 15.45 -13.43 -34.00
CA SER A 469 16.08 -13.97 -35.22
C SER A 469 15.79 -15.46 -35.48
N HIS A 470 15.22 -16.19 -34.52
CA HIS A 470 14.84 -17.58 -34.72
C HIS A 470 13.62 -17.72 -35.64
N PHE A 471 13.63 -18.77 -36.46
CA PHE A 471 12.42 -19.19 -37.13
C PHE A 471 11.46 -19.80 -36.11
N ASN A 472 10.20 -19.36 -36.04
CA ASN A 472 9.25 -19.74 -34.97
C ASN A 472 9.77 -19.49 -33.55
N ASN A 473 10.28 -18.29 -33.29
CA ASN A 473 10.89 -17.88 -32.03
C ASN A 473 10.00 -18.09 -30.78
N ASP A 474 8.68 -18.00 -30.90
CA ASP A 474 7.78 -18.27 -29.76
C ASP A 474 7.83 -19.76 -29.34
N LEU A 475 8.05 -20.70 -30.23
CA LEU A 475 8.19 -22.12 -29.87
C LEU A 475 9.38 -22.39 -28.95
N TRP A 476 10.45 -21.62 -29.07
CA TRP A 476 11.64 -21.72 -28.22
C TRP A 476 11.36 -21.28 -26.78
N GLN A 477 10.24 -20.57 -26.54
CA GLN A 477 9.88 -20.00 -25.26
C GLN A 477 8.84 -20.82 -24.49
N ILE A 478 8.27 -21.88 -25.08
CA ILE A 478 7.17 -22.65 -24.47
C ILE A 478 7.57 -23.25 -23.11
N TYR A 479 8.80 -23.73 -23.00
CA TYR A 479 9.29 -24.37 -21.77
C TYR A 479 9.81 -23.35 -20.73
N GLU A 480 10.37 -22.24 -21.20
CA GLU A 480 10.83 -21.16 -20.30
C GLU A 480 9.66 -20.38 -19.69
N ASN A 481 8.60 -20.24 -20.47
CA ASN A 481 7.40 -19.50 -20.10
C ASN A 481 6.17 -20.43 -20.09
N PRO A 482 6.06 -21.35 -19.13
CA PRO A 482 4.92 -22.26 -19.07
C PRO A 482 3.65 -21.50 -18.67
N VAL A 483 2.88 -21.19 -19.69
CA VAL A 483 1.49 -20.75 -19.62
C VAL A 483 0.67 -21.80 -20.35
N ASP A 484 -0.64 -21.69 -20.36
CA ASP A 484 -1.49 -22.67 -21.05
C ASP A 484 -1.45 -22.47 -22.59
N TRP A 485 -0.30 -22.80 -23.20
CA TRP A 485 -0.07 -22.71 -24.64
C TRP A 485 -0.39 -24.00 -25.42
N LYS A 486 -0.72 -25.09 -24.71
CA LYS A 486 -0.81 -26.44 -25.27
C LYS A 486 -1.80 -26.52 -26.42
N GLU A 487 -2.97 -25.92 -26.28
CA GLU A 487 -3.99 -25.95 -27.33
C GLU A 487 -3.57 -25.21 -28.62
N LYS A 488 -2.75 -24.16 -28.47
CA LYS A 488 -2.38 -23.29 -29.59
C LYS A 488 -1.10 -23.72 -30.31
N TYR A 489 -0.10 -24.17 -29.56
CA TYR A 489 1.24 -24.39 -30.08
C TYR A 489 1.67 -25.86 -30.14
N ILE A 490 0.97 -26.77 -29.46
CA ILE A 490 1.31 -28.19 -29.44
C ILE A 490 0.17 -28.99 -30.08
N HIS A 491 0.49 -29.73 -31.13
CA HIS A 491 -0.52 -30.56 -31.78
C HIS A 491 -1.11 -31.59 -30.82
N PRO A 492 -2.46 -31.80 -30.78
CA PRO A 492 -3.13 -32.69 -29.83
C PRO A 492 -2.55 -34.13 -29.79
N ASN A 493 -2.13 -34.66 -30.92
CA ASN A 493 -1.50 -35.97 -30.97
C ASN A 493 -0.14 -36.03 -30.24
N TYR A 494 0.59 -34.91 -30.21
CA TYR A 494 1.86 -34.82 -29.47
C TYR A 494 1.63 -34.84 -27.95
N THR A 495 0.62 -34.15 -27.51
CA THR A 495 0.23 -34.15 -26.10
C THR A 495 -0.25 -35.53 -25.63
N ARG A 496 -0.98 -36.24 -26.48
CA ARG A 496 -1.48 -37.59 -26.24
C ARG A 496 -0.35 -38.61 -26.06
N ILE A 497 0.69 -38.55 -26.89
CA ILE A 497 1.87 -39.42 -26.77
C ILE A 497 2.58 -39.21 -25.42
N PHE A 498 2.69 -37.97 -24.98
CA PHE A 498 3.35 -37.65 -23.68
C PHE A 498 2.53 -38.04 -22.46
N THR A 499 1.20 -38.05 -22.54
CA THR A 499 0.34 -38.34 -21.39
C THR A 499 -0.03 -39.81 -21.26
N GLU A 500 -0.12 -40.54 -22.38
CA GLU A 500 -0.57 -41.93 -22.40
C GLU A 500 0.58 -42.99 -22.36
N ASN A 501 1.83 -42.61 -22.72
CA ASN A 501 2.97 -43.55 -22.83
C ASN A 501 4.20 -43.13 -22.01
N LEU A 502 4.03 -42.49 -20.88
CA LEU A 502 5.13 -42.24 -19.93
C LEU A 502 5.47 -43.53 -19.17
N THR A 503 6.16 -44.46 -19.86
CA THR A 503 6.91 -45.52 -19.18
C THR A 503 8.24 -44.93 -18.66
N GLU A 504 8.85 -45.53 -17.64
CA GLU A 504 10.12 -45.07 -17.03
C GLU A 504 11.25 -44.89 -18.07
N GLU A 505 11.24 -45.63 -19.17
CA GLU A 505 12.19 -45.49 -20.29
C GLU A 505 12.11 -44.13 -21.01
N VAL A 506 10.92 -43.54 -21.12
CA VAL A 506 10.74 -42.23 -21.79
C VAL A 506 11.18 -41.09 -20.85
N CYS A 507 11.11 -41.27 -19.54
CA CYS A 507 11.67 -40.33 -18.56
C CYS A 507 13.20 -40.28 -18.63
N GLY A 508 13.90 -41.36 -18.97
CA GLY A 508 15.36 -41.37 -19.12
C GLY A 508 15.88 -40.51 -20.29
N ILE A 509 15.08 -40.29 -21.31
CA ILE A 509 15.42 -39.44 -22.46
C ILE A 509 15.27 -37.95 -22.15
N ARG A 510 14.49 -37.58 -21.11
CA ARG A 510 14.31 -36.18 -20.68
C ARG A 510 15.57 -35.51 -20.13
N HIS A 511 16.60 -36.27 -19.77
CA HIS A 511 17.84 -35.72 -19.23
C HIS A 511 18.94 -35.51 -20.29
N GLN A 512 18.66 -35.74 -21.58
CA GLN A 512 19.64 -35.56 -22.64
C GLN A 512 19.31 -34.45 -23.65
N TRP A 513 18.32 -33.59 -23.36
CA TRP A 513 18.02 -32.39 -24.16
C TRP A 513 18.10 -31.10 -23.36
#